data_d5a43a96487a0331aafe5b9af1f8051a
#
_entry.id   d5a43a96487a0331aafe5b9af1f8051a
#
_cell.length_a   1.000
_cell.length_b   1.000
_cell.length_c   1.000
_cell.angle_alpha   90.00
_cell.angle_beta   90.00
_cell.angle_gamma   90.00
#
_symmetry.space_group_name_H-M   'P 1'
#
loop_
_entity.id
_entity.type
_entity.pdbx_description
1 polymer ?
#
loop_
_entity_poly.entity_id
_entity_poly.type
_entity_poly.pdbx_seq_one_letter_code
_entity_poly.pdbx_strand_id
1 'polypeptide(L)'
;MASKEWLTEADGKQLSEKGIDKRRVEQQLRQFQTGFPFLRIVAAASVENGILSLDEGQQQHYAEAWEAYKSETRRRITKFTPASGAASRMFKNVFEFLSADYDTPQTDFERTFFEGLHQFAFFPALDDACHVCEGKGADALLAEGNYKAVARQLLSEEGLNYGQLPKGLLQFHAYDDEARTPLEEHLVEAALYAASQGQCDVHFTVSASERELFAELVDRLLPTYEQRYGVKFRVSLSEQKPSTDTIAVNMDNTPFRTEDGKLLFRPGGHGALIQNLSDLDSDIVFIKNIDNVVPDRLKAETVKWKQLIAGLLITLQQRVFRYLHLLDSGRYSHDEIVEMVRFLRHELCTDIPGLKEMEDAELVVSLHEKFNRPMRVCGVVRNVGEPGGGPFIAVNPDGSTSLQILESSQIDKSNPEYVKMFNEGTHFNPVDLVCGIRNYRGEKFDLPKYVDPQTGFISHKSKNGRELKALELPGLWNGAMSDWTTVFVEVPLITFNPVKTVNDLLRDQHQ
;
A
#
# COMPACT_ATOMS: atom_id res chain seq x y z
N MET A 1 9.83 3.13 -39.56
CA MET A 1 8.53 3.82 -39.49
C MET A 1 8.81 5.21 -38.94
N ALA A 2 8.41 6.28 -39.66
CA ALA A 2 8.62 7.66 -39.22
C ALA A 2 7.91 7.85 -37.85
N SER A 3 8.62 8.41 -36.87
CA SER A 3 8.08 8.74 -35.56
C SER A 3 6.97 9.76 -35.78
N LYS A 4 5.73 9.35 -35.57
CA LYS A 4 4.60 10.26 -35.55
C LYS A 4 4.87 11.24 -34.39
N GLU A 5 5.08 12.50 -34.70
CA GLU A 5 5.33 13.52 -33.68
C GLU A 5 4.02 13.77 -32.94
N TRP A 6 3.86 13.15 -31.77
CA TRP A 6 2.63 13.16 -30.96
C TRP A 6 2.48 14.44 -30.14
N LEU A 7 3.62 15.10 -29.88
CA LEU A 7 3.72 16.22 -28.98
C LEU A 7 4.12 17.49 -29.73
N THR A 8 3.42 18.57 -29.48
CA THR A 8 3.69 19.91 -30.02
C THR A 8 4.68 20.67 -29.14
N GLU A 9 5.15 21.81 -29.59
CA GLU A 9 5.98 22.72 -28.81
C GLU A 9 5.24 23.23 -27.54
N ALA A 10 3.94 23.52 -27.66
CA ALA A 10 3.10 23.92 -26.53
C ALA A 10 2.99 22.81 -25.46
N ASP A 11 2.93 21.55 -25.90
CA ASP A 11 2.97 20.40 -24.97
C ASP A 11 4.29 20.34 -24.19
N GLY A 12 5.42 20.64 -24.85
CA GLY A 12 6.72 20.70 -24.20
C GLY A 12 6.75 21.72 -23.04
N LYS A 13 6.10 22.87 -23.19
CA LYS A 13 5.97 23.85 -22.12
C LYS A 13 5.11 23.33 -20.97
N GLN A 14 3.95 22.74 -21.26
CA GLN A 14 3.08 22.12 -20.26
C GLN A 14 3.80 21.02 -19.46
N LEU A 15 4.63 20.20 -20.12
CA LEU A 15 5.43 19.16 -19.47
C LEU A 15 6.46 19.77 -18.51
N SER A 16 7.16 20.82 -18.94
CA SER A 16 8.16 21.52 -18.10
C SER A 16 7.52 22.13 -16.86
N GLU A 17 6.34 22.75 -16.99
CA GLU A 17 5.59 23.33 -15.86
C GLU A 17 5.17 22.26 -14.83
N LYS A 18 4.89 21.02 -15.27
CA LYS A 18 4.56 19.89 -14.41
C LYS A 18 5.80 19.12 -13.90
N GLY A 19 7.00 19.42 -14.39
CA GLY A 19 8.19 18.65 -14.09
C GLY A 19 8.19 17.23 -14.68
N ILE A 20 7.47 17.02 -15.79
CA ILE A 20 7.37 15.72 -16.45
C ILE A 20 8.37 15.64 -17.62
N ASP A 21 9.21 14.60 -17.64
CA ASP A 21 10.16 14.36 -18.74
C ASP A 21 9.40 13.97 -20.03
N LYS A 22 9.71 14.65 -21.14
CA LYS A 22 9.16 14.37 -22.47
C LYS A 22 9.37 12.90 -22.87
N ARG A 23 10.55 12.33 -22.62
CA ARG A 23 10.89 10.94 -22.94
C ARG A 23 9.97 9.96 -22.23
N ARG A 24 9.61 10.27 -20.99
CA ARG A 24 8.67 9.47 -20.20
C ARG A 24 7.28 9.46 -20.83
N VAL A 25 6.78 10.61 -21.29
CA VAL A 25 5.49 10.71 -21.99
C VAL A 25 5.53 9.92 -23.31
N GLU A 26 6.61 10.05 -24.09
CA GLU A 26 6.79 9.29 -25.33
C GLU A 26 6.83 7.77 -25.08
N GLN A 27 7.41 7.34 -23.95
CA GLN A 27 7.38 5.93 -23.53
C GLN A 27 5.98 5.49 -23.17
N GLN A 28 5.22 6.29 -22.42
CA GLN A 28 3.83 6.00 -22.06
C GLN A 28 2.94 5.90 -23.31
N LEU A 29 3.11 6.80 -24.29
CA LEU A 29 2.40 6.73 -25.56
C LEU A 29 2.70 5.44 -26.34
N ARG A 30 3.94 4.96 -26.29
CA ARG A 30 4.30 3.64 -26.86
C ARG A 30 3.63 2.51 -26.08
N GLN A 31 3.61 2.56 -24.75
CA GLN A 31 2.96 1.55 -23.90
C GLN A 31 1.46 1.43 -24.16
N PHE A 32 0.76 2.54 -24.48
CA PHE A 32 -0.64 2.47 -24.92
C PHE A 32 -0.83 1.70 -26.22
N GLN A 33 0.17 1.68 -27.11
CA GLN A 33 0.11 0.97 -28.38
C GLN A 33 0.45 -0.51 -28.25
N THR A 34 1.45 -0.83 -27.42
CA THR A 34 1.99 -2.19 -27.28
C THR A 34 1.35 -2.98 -26.16
N GLY A 35 0.71 -2.30 -25.20
CA GLY A 35 0.32 -2.88 -23.91
C GLY A 35 1.53 -3.14 -23.01
N PHE A 36 1.29 -3.80 -21.90
CA PHE A 36 2.31 -4.32 -20.99
C PHE A 36 2.42 -5.83 -21.13
N PRO A 37 3.63 -6.40 -21.06
CA PRO A 37 3.80 -7.85 -21.06
C PRO A 37 3.23 -8.45 -19.78
N PHE A 38 2.75 -9.68 -19.85
CA PHE A 38 2.45 -10.46 -18.67
C PHE A 38 3.74 -10.94 -18.00
N LEU A 39 3.71 -11.07 -16.68
CA LEU A 39 4.84 -11.58 -15.92
C LEU A 39 4.96 -13.10 -16.09
N ARG A 40 6.19 -13.57 -16.14
CA ARG A 40 6.49 -15.01 -16.18
C ARG A 40 6.53 -15.53 -14.75
N ILE A 41 5.56 -16.36 -14.38
CA ILE A 41 5.48 -16.99 -13.06
C ILE A 41 6.04 -18.40 -13.09
N VAL A 42 6.72 -18.78 -12.01
CA VAL A 42 7.27 -20.12 -11.80
C VAL A 42 6.33 -20.93 -10.90
N ALA A 43 5.83 -20.31 -9.83
CA ALA A 43 4.88 -20.90 -8.89
C ALA A 43 4.16 -19.82 -8.09
N ALA A 44 2.99 -20.15 -7.55
CA ALA A 44 2.47 -19.43 -6.39
C ALA A 44 3.36 -19.75 -5.18
N ALA A 45 3.67 -18.75 -4.34
CA ALA A 45 4.40 -19.01 -3.11
C ALA A 45 3.48 -19.69 -2.08
N SER A 46 4.02 -20.61 -1.31
CA SER A 46 3.35 -21.34 -0.24
C SER A 46 4.28 -21.54 0.96
N VAL A 47 3.76 -22.04 2.07
CA VAL A 47 4.59 -22.35 3.25
C VAL A 47 5.68 -23.39 2.92
N GLU A 48 5.43 -24.29 1.97
CA GLU A 48 6.41 -25.26 1.49
C GLU A 48 7.41 -24.62 0.49
N ASN A 49 7.09 -23.45 -0.06
CA ASN A 49 7.90 -22.83 -1.11
C ASN A 49 7.78 -21.30 -1.10
N GLY A 50 8.64 -20.63 -0.33
CA GLY A 50 8.83 -19.18 -0.38
C GLY A 50 8.06 -18.37 0.67
N ILE A 51 7.22 -18.99 1.50
CA ILE A 51 6.58 -18.32 2.64
C ILE A 51 7.10 -18.95 3.94
N LEU A 52 7.62 -18.13 4.82
CA LEU A 52 8.09 -18.58 6.14
C LEU A 52 6.89 -18.70 7.10
N SER A 53 6.84 -19.81 7.84
CA SER A 53 5.97 -19.98 9.01
C SER A 53 6.88 -19.99 10.24
N LEU A 54 6.68 -19.06 11.17
CA LEU A 54 7.57 -18.86 12.31
C LEU A 54 7.15 -19.71 13.51
N ASP A 55 8.05 -20.58 13.98
CA ASP A 55 7.88 -21.26 15.25
C ASP A 55 8.08 -20.32 16.47
N GLU A 56 7.75 -20.79 17.67
CA GLU A 56 7.83 -19.98 18.88
C GLU A 56 9.24 -19.46 19.16
N GLY A 57 10.28 -20.27 18.91
CA GLY A 57 11.68 -19.88 19.12
C GLY A 57 12.10 -18.78 18.14
N GLN A 58 11.70 -18.89 16.89
CA GLN A 58 11.93 -17.86 15.87
C GLN A 58 11.15 -16.57 16.21
N GLN A 59 9.90 -16.69 16.67
CA GLN A 59 9.11 -15.53 17.10
C GLN A 59 9.81 -14.80 18.25
N GLN A 60 10.26 -15.50 19.27
CA GLN A 60 11.01 -14.90 20.37
C GLN A 60 12.29 -14.21 19.88
N HIS A 61 13.09 -14.90 19.07
CA HIS A 61 14.33 -14.35 18.50
C HIS A 61 14.10 -13.04 17.73
N TYR A 62 13.08 -13.00 16.86
CA TYR A 62 12.81 -11.79 16.06
C TYR A 62 12.20 -10.66 16.89
N ALA A 63 11.37 -10.97 17.89
CA ALA A 63 10.88 -9.95 18.82
C ALA A 63 12.05 -9.29 19.58
N GLU A 64 12.98 -10.09 20.10
CA GLU A 64 14.18 -9.60 20.79
C GLU A 64 15.09 -8.78 19.86
N ALA A 65 15.27 -9.23 18.60
CA ALA A 65 16.05 -8.50 17.60
C ALA A 65 15.46 -7.12 17.30
N TRP A 66 14.13 -7.02 17.21
CA TRP A 66 13.44 -5.74 17.00
C TRP A 66 13.58 -4.81 18.20
N GLU A 67 13.39 -5.30 19.43
CA GLU A 67 13.56 -4.50 20.65
C GLU A 67 15.00 -4.00 20.79
N ALA A 68 15.98 -4.86 20.51
CA ALA A 68 17.39 -4.48 20.52
C ALA A 68 17.66 -3.36 19.48
N TYR A 69 17.14 -3.49 18.27
CA TYR A 69 17.29 -2.49 17.21
C TYR A 69 16.70 -1.13 17.61
N LYS A 70 15.48 -1.10 18.16
CA LYS A 70 14.83 0.13 18.64
C LYS A 70 15.59 0.82 19.77
N SER A 71 16.33 0.04 20.57
CA SER A 71 17.14 0.58 21.68
C SER A 71 18.43 1.26 21.22
N GLU A 72 18.88 1.02 19.98
CA GLU A 72 20.06 1.68 19.42
C GLU A 72 19.81 3.17 19.16
N THR A 73 20.79 4.00 19.49
CA THR A 73 20.74 5.43 19.20
C THR A 73 20.81 5.70 17.69
N ARG A 74 20.07 6.73 17.22
CA ARG A 74 20.06 7.21 15.84
C ARG A 74 19.30 6.34 14.82
N ARG A 75 18.50 5.36 15.24
CA ARG A 75 17.63 4.62 14.33
C ARG A 75 16.40 5.45 13.98
N ARG A 76 16.10 5.55 12.68
CA ARG A 76 14.92 6.26 12.17
C ARG A 76 13.92 5.25 11.64
N ILE A 77 12.83 5.13 12.36
CA ILE A 77 11.74 4.21 12.05
C ILE A 77 10.51 5.04 11.71
N THR A 78 9.94 4.86 10.53
CA THR A 78 8.75 5.59 10.10
C THR A 78 7.61 4.63 9.77
N LYS A 79 6.41 4.97 10.21
CA LYS A 79 5.18 4.34 9.70
C LYS A 79 4.68 5.17 8.52
N PHE A 80 4.63 4.57 7.33
CA PHE A 80 4.15 5.17 6.09
C PHE A 80 2.76 4.62 5.74
N THR A 81 1.78 5.50 5.63
CA THR A 81 0.39 5.11 5.39
C THR A 81 -0.17 5.89 4.20
N PRO A 82 -0.41 5.22 3.06
CA PRO A 82 -1.19 5.82 1.97
C PRO A 82 -2.61 6.13 2.43
N ALA A 83 -3.01 7.41 2.40
CA ALA A 83 -4.27 7.89 2.98
C ALA A 83 -5.11 8.74 2.01
N SER A 84 -4.71 8.89 0.73
CA SER A 84 -5.41 9.69 -0.29
C SER A 84 -6.68 9.02 -0.86
N GLY A 85 -7.12 7.91 -0.29
CA GLY A 85 -8.32 7.19 -0.76
C GLY A 85 -9.61 7.88 -0.32
N ALA A 86 -10.39 8.40 -1.27
CA ALA A 86 -11.72 8.94 -0.99
C ALA A 86 -12.68 7.87 -0.45
N ALA A 87 -13.52 8.26 0.52
CA ALA A 87 -14.52 7.36 1.10
C ALA A 87 -15.73 7.11 0.19
N SER A 88 -15.87 7.82 -0.92
CA SER A 88 -17.02 7.68 -1.85
C SER A 88 -17.28 6.24 -2.30
N ARG A 89 -16.22 5.44 -2.47
CA ARG A 89 -16.37 4.01 -2.78
C ARG A 89 -16.94 3.19 -1.64
N MET A 90 -16.62 3.56 -0.40
CA MET A 90 -17.11 2.91 0.82
C MET A 90 -18.62 3.11 0.97
N PHE A 91 -19.13 4.26 0.56
CA PHE A 91 -20.55 4.63 0.62
C PHE A 91 -21.31 4.45 -0.70
N LYS A 92 -20.74 3.77 -1.69
CA LYS A 92 -21.34 3.61 -3.01
C LYS A 92 -22.82 3.17 -2.94
N ASN A 93 -23.11 2.14 -2.18
CA ASN A 93 -24.47 1.60 -2.06
C ASN A 93 -25.44 2.56 -1.34
N VAL A 94 -24.95 3.41 -0.41
CA VAL A 94 -25.76 4.43 0.25
C VAL A 94 -26.07 5.58 -0.73
N PHE A 95 -25.13 5.95 -1.61
CA PHE A 95 -25.39 6.90 -2.72
C PHE A 95 -26.39 6.34 -3.74
N GLU A 96 -26.30 5.05 -4.06
CA GLU A 96 -27.25 4.36 -4.93
C GLU A 96 -28.65 4.38 -4.31
N PHE A 97 -28.78 4.12 -2.99
CA PHE A 97 -30.05 4.23 -2.28
C PHE A 97 -30.63 5.65 -2.33
N LEU A 98 -29.80 6.70 -2.10
CA LEU A 98 -30.28 8.09 -2.19
C LEU A 98 -30.84 8.42 -3.58
N SER A 99 -30.27 7.83 -4.62
CA SER A 99 -30.65 8.09 -6.01
C SER A 99 -31.77 7.16 -6.53
N ALA A 100 -32.16 6.15 -5.74
CA ALA A 100 -33.19 5.17 -6.11
C ALA A 100 -34.59 5.81 -6.16
N ASP A 101 -35.48 5.16 -6.88
CA ASP A 101 -36.92 5.52 -7.01
C ASP A 101 -37.81 4.99 -5.86
N TYR A 102 -37.20 4.37 -4.85
CA TYR A 102 -37.87 3.88 -3.64
C TYR A 102 -37.27 4.58 -2.39
N ASP A 103 -38.06 4.67 -1.32
CA ASP A 103 -37.71 5.43 -0.10
C ASP A 103 -37.38 4.53 1.10
N THR A 104 -37.61 3.22 0.99
CA THR A 104 -37.34 2.25 2.06
C THR A 104 -36.31 1.23 1.62
N PRO A 105 -35.45 0.70 2.51
CA PRO A 105 -34.38 -0.26 2.17
C PRO A 105 -34.93 -1.51 1.47
N GLN A 106 -34.38 -1.83 0.28
CA GLN A 106 -34.80 -2.97 -0.53
C GLN A 106 -33.71 -4.02 -0.72
N THR A 107 -32.45 -3.63 -0.66
CA THR A 107 -31.32 -4.58 -0.78
C THR A 107 -30.89 -5.08 0.59
N ASP A 108 -30.19 -6.22 0.63
CA ASP A 108 -29.62 -6.76 1.88
C ASP A 108 -28.59 -5.80 2.48
N PHE A 109 -27.80 -5.11 1.62
CA PHE A 109 -26.84 -4.10 2.06
C PHE A 109 -27.54 -2.96 2.80
N GLU A 110 -28.60 -2.39 2.21
CA GLU A 110 -29.36 -1.28 2.79
C GLU A 110 -30.02 -1.69 4.11
N ARG A 111 -30.67 -2.86 4.15
CA ARG A 111 -31.25 -3.39 5.39
C ARG A 111 -30.19 -3.52 6.47
N THR A 112 -29.08 -4.20 6.19
CA THR A 112 -27.98 -4.36 7.14
C THR A 112 -27.43 -3.01 7.63
N PHE A 113 -27.30 -2.02 6.73
CA PHE A 113 -26.82 -0.69 7.08
C PHE A 113 -27.75 0.01 8.08
N PHE A 114 -29.05 0.07 7.79
CA PHE A 114 -30.01 0.79 8.66
C PHE A 114 -30.34 0.02 9.94
N GLU A 115 -30.40 -1.29 9.91
CA GLU A 115 -30.59 -2.14 11.12
C GLU A 115 -29.39 -2.06 12.05
N GLY A 116 -28.17 -1.95 11.50
CA GLY A 116 -26.94 -1.83 12.26
C GLY A 116 -26.56 -0.39 12.63
N LEU A 117 -27.39 0.61 12.36
CA LEU A 117 -27.02 2.02 12.42
C LEU A 117 -26.42 2.43 13.78
N HIS A 118 -26.96 1.92 14.88
CA HIS A 118 -26.49 2.20 16.26
C HIS A 118 -25.12 1.60 16.58
N GLN A 119 -24.64 0.64 15.79
CA GLN A 119 -23.35 -0.01 16.00
C GLN A 119 -22.19 0.79 15.37
N PHE A 120 -22.49 1.73 14.49
CA PHE A 120 -21.44 2.57 13.90
C PHE A 120 -20.92 3.60 14.90
N ALA A 121 -19.60 3.74 14.96
CA ALA A 121 -18.93 4.72 15.83
C ALA A 121 -19.37 6.17 15.55
N PHE A 122 -19.82 6.46 14.35
CA PHE A 122 -20.31 7.77 13.93
C PHE A 122 -21.80 8.00 14.26
N PHE A 123 -22.53 7.02 14.79
CA PHE A 123 -23.97 7.16 15.03
C PHE A 123 -24.33 8.36 15.92
N PRO A 124 -23.64 8.62 17.05
CA PRO A 124 -23.97 9.80 17.87
C PRO A 124 -23.86 11.12 17.10
N ALA A 125 -22.81 11.27 16.31
CA ALA A 125 -22.60 12.46 15.47
C ALA A 125 -23.65 12.57 14.35
N LEU A 126 -24.07 11.43 13.78
CA LEU A 126 -25.13 11.39 12.78
C LEU A 126 -26.49 11.75 13.36
N ASP A 127 -26.81 11.29 14.56
CA ASP A 127 -28.05 11.61 15.25
C ASP A 127 -28.12 13.11 15.58
N ASP A 128 -27.02 13.70 16.06
CA ASP A 128 -26.88 15.14 16.29
C ASP A 128 -27.08 15.93 14.97
N ALA A 129 -26.49 15.50 13.87
CA ALA A 129 -26.66 16.12 12.55
C ALA A 129 -28.14 16.06 12.08
N CYS A 130 -28.81 14.93 12.31
CA CYS A 130 -30.27 14.81 12.05
C CYS A 130 -31.07 15.75 12.87
N HIS A 131 -30.79 15.90 14.18
CA HIS A 131 -31.47 16.88 15.05
C HIS A 131 -31.29 18.32 14.56
N VAL A 132 -30.08 18.69 14.15
CA VAL A 132 -29.77 20.05 13.68
C VAL A 132 -30.46 20.37 12.37
N CYS A 133 -30.38 19.45 11.39
CA CYS A 133 -30.83 19.71 10.04
C CYS A 133 -32.30 19.35 9.79
N GLU A 134 -32.80 18.29 10.42
CA GLU A 134 -34.15 17.76 10.21
C GLU A 134 -35.10 18.06 11.40
N GLY A 135 -34.58 18.60 12.51
CA GLY A 135 -35.33 18.86 13.74
C GLY A 135 -35.70 17.61 14.53
N LYS A 136 -35.21 16.43 14.16
CA LYS A 136 -35.50 15.14 14.78
C LYS A 136 -34.26 14.24 14.70
N GLY A 137 -34.08 13.38 15.69
CA GLY A 137 -33.03 12.39 15.68
C GLY A 137 -33.23 11.29 14.61
N ALA A 138 -32.17 10.55 14.34
CA ALA A 138 -32.16 9.50 13.32
C ALA A 138 -33.24 8.45 13.55
N ASP A 139 -33.45 8.01 14.81
CA ASP A 139 -34.49 7.02 15.15
C ASP A 139 -35.88 7.48 14.82
N ALA A 140 -36.20 8.76 15.11
CA ALA A 140 -37.52 9.32 14.82
C ALA A 140 -37.76 9.40 13.30
N LEU A 141 -36.72 9.76 12.53
CA LEU A 141 -36.77 9.78 11.06
C LEU A 141 -36.98 8.37 10.49
N LEU A 142 -36.27 7.36 11.00
CA LEU A 142 -36.42 5.97 10.57
C LEU A 142 -37.83 5.43 10.93
N ALA A 143 -38.37 5.74 12.11
CA ALA A 143 -39.72 5.33 12.50
C ALA A 143 -40.80 5.94 11.62
N GLU A 144 -40.56 7.11 11.06
CA GLU A 144 -41.43 7.78 10.07
C GLU A 144 -41.21 7.25 8.62
N GLY A 145 -40.26 6.32 8.38
CA GLY A 145 -39.91 5.82 7.06
C GLY A 145 -38.98 6.76 6.27
N ASN A 146 -38.41 7.79 6.90
CA ASN A 146 -37.60 8.81 6.23
C ASN A 146 -36.10 8.42 6.19
N TYR A 147 -35.79 7.24 5.65
CA TYR A 147 -34.44 6.68 5.54
C TYR A 147 -33.49 7.56 4.71
N LYS A 148 -34.00 8.20 3.65
CA LYS A 148 -33.18 9.08 2.78
C LYS A 148 -32.71 10.34 3.50
N ALA A 149 -33.45 10.85 4.47
CA ALA A 149 -33.01 11.99 5.28
C ALA A 149 -31.76 11.59 6.11
N VAL A 150 -31.81 10.46 6.79
CA VAL A 150 -30.66 9.96 7.57
C VAL A 150 -29.44 9.71 6.67
N ALA A 151 -29.63 9.05 5.53
CA ALA A 151 -28.55 8.82 4.56
C ALA A 151 -27.96 10.14 4.00
N ARG A 152 -28.81 11.15 3.79
CA ARG A 152 -28.36 12.48 3.34
C ARG A 152 -27.51 13.16 4.42
N GLN A 153 -27.90 13.13 5.68
CA GLN A 153 -27.13 13.73 6.77
C GLN A 153 -25.79 13.02 6.99
N LEU A 154 -25.67 11.74 6.67
CA LEU A 154 -24.39 11.06 6.68
C LEU A 154 -23.46 11.57 5.57
N LEU A 155 -23.97 11.76 4.34
CA LEU A 155 -23.13 11.92 3.15
C LEU A 155 -22.90 13.36 2.73
N SER A 156 -23.85 14.30 3.01
CA SER A 156 -23.77 15.69 2.53
C SER A 156 -23.00 16.62 3.46
N GLU A 157 -22.55 17.76 2.93
CA GLU A 157 -21.85 18.83 3.67
C GLU A 157 -22.67 19.41 4.81
N GLU A 158 -23.99 19.39 4.71
CA GLU A 158 -24.91 19.88 5.73
C GLU A 158 -24.91 19.00 6.99
N GLY A 159 -24.53 17.72 6.83
CA GLY A 159 -24.39 16.75 7.91
C GLY A 159 -22.92 16.39 8.17
N LEU A 160 -22.60 15.09 8.13
CA LEU A 160 -21.23 14.61 8.43
C LEU A 160 -20.26 14.72 7.27
N ASN A 161 -20.71 14.99 6.06
CA ASN A 161 -19.91 15.10 4.84
C ASN A 161 -19.08 13.84 4.49
N TYR A 162 -19.50 12.67 4.96
CA TYR A 162 -18.75 11.42 4.76
C TYR A 162 -18.68 10.98 3.28
N GLY A 163 -19.55 11.51 2.44
CA GLY A 163 -19.50 11.30 1.00
C GLY A 163 -18.28 11.92 0.33
N GLN A 164 -17.64 12.92 0.92
CA GLN A 164 -16.51 13.67 0.36
C GLN A 164 -15.21 13.53 1.15
N LEU A 165 -15.29 13.21 2.44
CA LEU A 165 -14.12 13.06 3.28
C LEU A 165 -13.28 11.82 2.91
N PRO A 166 -11.96 11.85 3.14
CA PRO A 166 -11.12 10.67 3.00
C PRO A 166 -11.36 9.68 4.13
N LYS A 167 -11.18 8.40 3.87
CA LYS A 167 -11.37 7.33 4.87
C LYS A 167 -10.64 7.58 6.18
N GLY A 168 -9.44 8.17 6.13
CA GLY A 168 -8.61 8.42 7.29
C GLY A 168 -9.24 9.34 8.35
N LEU A 169 -10.27 10.09 7.97
CA LEU A 169 -10.94 11.08 8.84
C LEU A 169 -12.34 10.64 9.32
N LEU A 170 -12.82 9.47 8.92
CA LEU A 170 -14.12 8.96 9.33
C LEU A 170 -14.00 8.22 10.66
N GLN A 171 -15.02 8.29 11.50
CA GLN A 171 -15.07 7.54 12.76
C GLN A 171 -15.31 6.05 12.48
N PHE A 172 -14.31 5.21 12.79
CA PHE A 172 -14.36 3.77 12.55
C PHE A 172 -14.68 2.97 13.79
N HIS A 173 -14.10 3.32 14.94
CA HIS A 173 -14.21 2.53 16.16
C HIS A 173 -14.74 3.37 17.31
N ALA A 174 -15.72 2.84 18.04
CA ALA A 174 -16.25 3.43 19.26
C ALA A 174 -15.50 2.92 20.48
N TYR A 175 -15.26 3.82 21.44
CA TYR A 175 -14.73 3.56 22.76
C TYR A 175 -15.66 4.22 23.81
N ASP A 176 -15.44 3.94 25.08
CA ASP A 176 -16.33 4.43 26.15
C ASP A 176 -16.51 5.96 26.16
N ASP A 177 -15.46 6.70 25.83
CA ASP A 177 -15.40 8.16 25.90
C ASP A 177 -15.01 8.85 24.58
N GLU A 178 -14.69 8.09 23.54
CA GLU A 178 -14.26 8.64 22.26
C GLU A 178 -14.66 7.73 21.06
N ALA A 179 -14.72 8.31 19.87
CA ALA A 179 -14.75 7.57 18.62
C ALA A 179 -13.49 7.89 17.82
N ARG A 180 -12.75 6.87 17.38
CA ARG A 180 -11.48 7.05 16.68
C ARG A 180 -11.61 6.87 15.19
N THR A 181 -10.84 7.70 14.47
CA THR A 181 -10.62 7.60 13.03
C THR A 181 -9.49 6.62 12.70
N PRO A 182 -9.39 6.12 11.46
CA PRO A 182 -8.23 5.36 11.02
C PRO A 182 -6.89 6.08 11.23
N LEU A 183 -6.84 7.41 11.08
CA LEU A 183 -5.64 8.19 11.38
C LEU A 183 -5.21 7.98 12.83
N GLU A 184 -6.15 8.08 13.78
CA GLU A 184 -5.88 7.86 15.21
C GLU A 184 -5.40 6.43 15.47
N GLU A 185 -6.05 5.43 14.88
CA GLU A 185 -5.64 4.04 15.02
C GLU A 185 -4.23 3.81 14.48
N HIS A 186 -3.84 4.50 13.41
CA HIS A 186 -2.48 4.46 12.91
C HIS A 186 -1.46 5.16 13.82
N LEU A 187 -1.82 6.22 14.52
CA LEU A 187 -0.98 6.85 15.55
C LEU A 187 -0.75 5.88 16.72
N VAL A 188 -1.83 5.25 17.21
CA VAL A 188 -1.76 4.23 18.28
C VAL A 188 -0.84 3.09 17.88
N GLU A 189 -1.05 2.50 16.72
CA GLU A 189 -0.20 1.41 16.21
C GLU A 189 1.26 1.84 16.10
N ALA A 190 1.55 3.03 15.59
CA ALA A 190 2.92 3.53 15.46
C ALA A 190 3.61 3.66 16.82
N ALA A 191 2.90 4.19 17.83
CA ALA A 191 3.42 4.27 19.18
C ALA A 191 3.78 2.89 19.77
N LEU A 192 2.97 1.87 19.46
CA LEU A 192 3.14 0.53 20.03
C LEU A 192 4.28 -0.28 19.40
N TYR A 193 4.58 -0.14 18.11
CA TYR A 193 5.62 -0.96 17.47
C TYR A 193 6.74 -0.19 16.77
N ALA A 194 6.53 1.07 16.39
CA ALA A 194 7.49 1.85 15.62
C ALA A 194 8.19 2.95 16.41
N ALA A 195 7.77 3.24 17.65
CA ALA A 195 8.44 4.21 18.50
C ALA A 195 9.84 3.74 18.92
N SER A 196 10.82 4.65 18.82
CA SER A 196 12.21 4.41 19.21
C SER A 196 12.74 5.62 19.99
N GLN A 197 13.37 5.39 21.13
CA GLN A 197 13.96 6.44 21.98
C GLN A 197 12.96 7.59 22.33
N GLY A 198 11.70 7.24 22.58
CA GLY A 198 10.66 8.21 22.89
C GLY A 198 10.17 9.03 21.68
N GLN A 199 10.64 8.74 20.48
CA GLN A 199 10.24 9.38 19.21
C GLN A 199 9.39 8.42 18.37
N CYS A 200 8.32 8.93 17.75
CA CYS A 200 7.46 8.18 16.86
C CYS A 200 7.23 8.96 15.56
N ASP A 201 7.76 8.46 14.45
CA ASP A 201 7.64 9.11 13.14
C ASP A 201 6.53 8.44 12.32
N VAL A 202 5.57 9.26 11.88
CA VAL A 202 4.44 8.81 11.06
C VAL A 202 4.34 9.68 9.81
N HIS A 203 4.15 9.06 8.68
CA HIS A 203 3.98 9.74 7.40
C HIS A 203 2.70 9.31 6.69
N PHE A 204 1.82 10.26 6.37
CA PHE A 204 0.65 10.01 5.55
C PHE A 204 0.82 10.63 4.17
N THR A 205 0.43 9.89 3.13
CA THR A 205 0.26 10.49 1.80
C THR A 205 -1.22 10.84 1.60
N VAL A 206 -1.49 12.09 1.31
CA VAL A 206 -2.84 12.65 1.21
C VAL A 206 -3.06 13.30 -0.15
N SER A 207 -4.30 13.58 -0.53
CA SER A 207 -4.56 14.46 -1.68
C SER A 207 -4.36 15.93 -1.28
N ALA A 208 -4.08 16.79 -2.26
CA ALA A 208 -3.88 18.22 -2.02
C ALA A 208 -5.12 18.89 -1.40
N SER A 209 -6.32 18.46 -1.82
CA SER A 209 -7.60 18.98 -1.30
C SER A 209 -7.88 18.60 0.16
N GLU A 210 -7.26 17.53 0.66
CA GLU A 210 -7.53 16.97 1.99
C GLU A 210 -6.43 17.30 3.00
N ARG A 211 -5.32 17.86 2.52
CA ARG A 211 -4.11 18.10 3.34
C ARG A 211 -4.37 18.92 4.59
N GLU A 212 -5.14 20.01 4.46
CA GLU A 212 -5.50 20.89 5.61
C GLU A 212 -6.31 20.14 6.65
N LEU A 213 -7.33 19.37 6.21
CA LEU A 213 -8.17 18.57 7.12
C LEU A 213 -7.34 17.56 7.93
N PHE A 214 -6.38 16.89 7.26
CA PHE A 214 -5.46 16.00 7.96
C PHE A 214 -4.57 16.75 8.95
N ALA A 215 -4.01 17.90 8.56
CA ALA A 215 -3.13 18.68 9.41
C ALA A 215 -3.86 19.18 10.67
N GLU A 216 -5.06 19.73 10.52
CA GLU A 216 -5.91 20.21 11.63
C GLU A 216 -6.26 19.08 12.60
N LEU A 217 -6.62 17.90 12.08
CA LEU A 217 -6.92 16.74 12.92
C LEU A 217 -5.66 16.31 13.69
N VAL A 218 -4.53 16.19 13.03
CA VAL A 218 -3.25 15.83 13.65
C VAL A 218 -2.90 16.81 14.77
N ASP A 219 -2.90 18.12 14.49
CA ASP A 219 -2.54 19.15 15.48
C ASP A 219 -3.43 19.09 16.73
N ARG A 220 -4.71 18.80 16.55
CA ARG A 220 -5.66 18.65 17.64
C ARG A 220 -5.40 17.40 18.50
N LEU A 221 -4.99 16.30 17.87
CA LEU A 221 -4.87 14.99 18.53
C LEU A 221 -3.52 14.79 19.22
N LEU A 222 -2.43 15.30 18.64
CA LEU A 222 -1.08 14.99 19.11
C LEU A 222 -0.86 15.19 20.61
N PRO A 223 -1.29 16.30 21.26
CA PRO A 223 -1.05 16.51 22.68
C PRO A 223 -1.61 15.36 23.55
N THR A 224 -2.81 14.89 23.23
CA THR A 224 -3.47 13.78 23.96
C THR A 224 -2.75 12.45 23.74
N TYR A 225 -2.40 12.14 22.49
CA TYR A 225 -1.74 10.88 22.16
C TYR A 225 -0.29 10.84 22.67
N GLU A 226 0.44 11.94 22.62
CA GLU A 226 1.77 12.07 23.21
C GLU A 226 1.76 11.81 24.72
N GLN A 227 0.79 12.37 25.44
CA GLN A 227 0.61 12.14 26.86
C GLN A 227 0.23 10.68 27.15
N ARG A 228 -0.72 10.12 26.38
CA ARG A 228 -1.25 8.75 26.55
C ARG A 228 -0.18 7.68 26.37
N TYR A 229 0.67 7.84 25.36
CA TYR A 229 1.68 6.84 24.99
C TYR A 229 3.11 7.16 25.44
N GLY A 230 3.35 8.34 26.03
CA GLY A 230 4.68 8.72 26.52
C GLY A 230 5.73 8.90 25.42
N VAL A 231 5.32 9.23 24.19
CA VAL A 231 6.18 9.44 23.03
C VAL A 231 5.99 10.84 22.45
N LYS A 232 6.98 11.30 21.68
CA LYS A 232 6.84 12.50 20.85
C LYS A 232 6.57 12.10 19.41
N PHE A 233 5.43 12.50 18.88
CA PHE A 233 5.09 12.25 17.49
C PHE A 233 5.70 13.30 16.57
N ARG A 234 6.24 12.84 15.46
CA ARG A 234 6.57 13.65 14.30
C ARG A 234 5.72 13.17 13.12
N VAL A 235 4.59 13.81 12.91
CA VAL A 235 3.69 13.50 11.80
C VAL A 235 4.05 14.38 10.61
N SER A 236 4.22 13.76 9.44
CA SER A 236 4.48 14.46 8.19
C SER A 236 3.47 14.05 7.13
N LEU A 237 3.12 14.99 6.27
CA LEU A 237 2.18 14.81 5.18
C LEU A 237 2.87 15.08 3.84
N SER A 238 2.63 14.23 2.86
CA SER A 238 3.02 14.51 1.47
C SER A 238 1.91 14.20 0.49
N GLU A 239 2.00 14.80 -0.68
CA GLU A 239 1.08 14.58 -1.79
C GLU A 239 1.78 13.76 -2.88
N GLN A 240 1.02 13.03 -3.68
CA GLN A 240 1.56 12.43 -4.88
C GLN A 240 2.18 13.55 -5.75
N LYS A 241 3.42 13.36 -6.18
CA LYS A 241 4.14 14.39 -6.96
C LYS A 241 3.49 14.56 -8.34
N PRO A 242 3.17 15.79 -8.78
CA PRO A 242 2.62 16.05 -10.12
C PRO A 242 3.52 15.53 -11.25
N SER A 243 4.83 15.43 -11.03
CA SER A 243 5.78 14.83 -11.97
C SER A 243 5.55 13.34 -12.21
N THR A 244 4.78 12.66 -11.35
CA THR A 244 4.42 11.24 -11.49
C THR A 244 3.11 11.02 -12.26
N ASP A 245 2.40 12.08 -12.60
CA ASP A 245 1.18 11.99 -13.42
C ASP A 245 1.48 11.31 -14.75
N THR A 246 0.49 10.58 -15.25
CA THR A 246 0.57 9.88 -16.53
C THR A 246 -0.34 10.53 -17.56
N ILE A 247 0.08 10.49 -18.82
CA ILE A 247 -0.74 11.01 -19.91
C ILE A 247 -1.97 10.13 -20.12
N ALA A 248 -3.13 10.74 -20.42
CA ALA A 248 -4.30 10.03 -20.91
C ALA A 248 -4.36 10.05 -22.44
N VAL A 249 -4.96 9.02 -23.04
CA VAL A 249 -5.15 8.92 -24.48
C VAL A 249 -6.60 8.61 -24.83
N ASN A 250 -7.01 8.97 -26.03
CA ASN A 250 -8.27 8.56 -26.64
C ASN A 250 -8.26 7.04 -26.90
N MET A 251 -9.41 6.47 -27.26
CA MET A 251 -9.53 5.04 -27.54
C MET A 251 -8.65 4.57 -28.69
N ASP A 252 -8.27 5.45 -29.62
CA ASP A 252 -7.34 5.21 -30.73
C ASP A 252 -5.85 5.41 -30.39
N ASN A 253 -5.51 5.60 -29.12
CA ASN A 253 -4.17 5.87 -28.58
C ASN A 253 -3.58 7.25 -28.96
N THR A 254 -4.35 8.19 -29.50
CA THR A 254 -3.91 9.57 -29.64
C THR A 254 -4.00 10.32 -28.30
N PRO A 255 -3.09 11.28 -28.01
CA PRO A 255 -3.15 12.04 -26.76
C PRO A 255 -4.53 12.68 -26.54
N PHE A 256 -5.09 12.47 -25.33
CA PHE A 256 -6.37 13.09 -24.97
C PHE A 256 -6.13 14.55 -24.64
N ARG A 257 -6.91 15.43 -25.29
CA ARG A 257 -6.84 16.88 -25.07
C ARG A 257 -8.12 17.38 -24.40
N THR A 258 -7.92 18.30 -23.48
CA THR A 258 -8.98 19.08 -22.84
C THR A 258 -9.55 20.11 -23.82
N GLU A 259 -10.63 20.78 -23.47
CA GLU A 259 -11.30 21.77 -24.33
C GLU A 259 -10.40 22.96 -24.70
N ASP A 260 -9.46 23.32 -23.82
CA ASP A 260 -8.44 24.35 -24.03
C ASP A 260 -7.20 23.82 -24.79
N GLY A 261 -7.27 22.60 -25.34
CA GLY A 261 -6.25 21.99 -26.21
C GLY A 261 -5.05 21.40 -25.47
N LYS A 262 -4.99 21.49 -24.13
CA LYS A 262 -3.90 20.93 -23.33
C LYS A 262 -3.98 19.40 -23.23
N LEU A 263 -2.83 18.77 -23.01
CA LEU A 263 -2.77 17.35 -22.70
C LEU A 263 -3.46 17.07 -21.36
N LEU A 264 -4.24 15.99 -21.30
CA LEU A 264 -4.80 15.52 -20.04
C LEU A 264 -3.81 14.60 -19.34
N PHE A 265 -3.48 14.95 -18.12
CA PHE A 265 -2.74 14.10 -17.19
C PHE A 265 -3.64 13.60 -16.07
N ARG A 266 -3.32 12.41 -15.56
CA ARG A 266 -4.03 11.78 -14.45
C ARG A 266 -3.02 11.26 -13.41
N PRO A 267 -3.40 11.20 -12.13
CA PRO A 267 -2.57 10.55 -11.13
C PRO A 267 -2.17 9.15 -11.57
N GLY A 268 -0.89 8.81 -11.38
CA GLY A 268 -0.31 7.53 -11.80
C GLY A 268 -0.69 6.33 -10.92
N GLY A 269 -1.65 6.49 -10.00
CA GLY A 269 -2.04 5.46 -9.03
C GLY A 269 -1.07 5.37 -7.85
N HIS A 270 -1.28 4.38 -6.97
CA HIS A 270 -0.45 4.23 -5.76
C HIS A 270 1.03 3.90 -6.04
N GLY A 271 1.36 3.43 -7.24
CA GLY A 271 2.74 3.21 -7.67
C GLY A 271 3.58 4.48 -7.72
N ALA A 272 2.94 5.64 -7.95
CA ALA A 272 3.60 6.93 -7.90
C ALA A 272 4.21 7.24 -6.52
N LEU A 273 3.67 6.66 -5.44
CA LEU A 273 4.09 6.87 -4.07
C LEU A 273 5.48 6.29 -3.75
N ILE A 274 6.08 5.52 -4.66
CA ILE A 274 7.48 5.09 -4.51
C ILE A 274 8.42 6.30 -4.40
N GLN A 275 8.10 7.42 -5.05
CA GLN A 275 8.87 8.65 -4.91
C GLN A 275 8.69 9.32 -3.54
N ASN A 276 7.47 9.28 -2.98
CA ASN A 276 7.22 9.77 -1.62
C ASN A 276 7.97 8.92 -0.59
N LEU A 277 7.97 7.60 -0.76
CA LEU A 277 8.73 6.68 0.07
C LEU A 277 10.24 6.93 -0.04
N SER A 278 10.75 7.18 -1.24
CA SER A 278 12.17 7.48 -1.50
C SER A 278 12.64 8.80 -0.86
N ASP A 279 11.73 9.75 -0.65
CA ASP A 279 12.06 11.02 0.02
C ASP A 279 12.27 10.87 1.52
N LEU A 280 11.72 9.84 2.16
CA LEU A 280 11.84 9.63 3.60
C LEU A 280 13.30 9.46 4.01
N ASP A 281 13.66 10.11 5.10
CA ASP A 281 14.97 9.94 5.75
C ASP A 281 14.86 8.91 6.88
N SER A 282 14.63 7.66 6.50
CA SER A 282 14.39 6.54 7.43
C SER A 282 15.34 5.38 7.15
N ASP A 283 15.60 4.57 8.17
CA ASP A 283 16.30 3.29 8.06
C ASP A 283 15.29 2.18 7.77
N ILE A 284 14.20 2.17 8.54
CA ILE A 284 13.12 1.20 8.47
C ILE A 284 11.79 1.91 8.26
N VAL A 285 10.97 1.38 7.36
CA VAL A 285 9.63 1.91 7.07
C VAL A 285 8.60 0.79 7.15
N PHE A 286 7.60 0.97 8.01
CA PHE A 286 6.40 0.14 8.01
C PHE A 286 5.38 0.71 7.03
N ILE A 287 4.81 -0.13 6.17
CA ILE A 287 3.77 0.28 5.23
C ILE A 287 2.49 -0.49 5.57
N LYS A 288 1.39 0.23 5.70
CA LYS A 288 0.05 -0.33 5.93
C LYS A 288 -1.01 0.60 5.34
N ASN A 289 -2.06 0.04 4.75
CA ASN A 289 -3.16 0.83 4.20
C ASN A 289 -3.97 1.50 5.32
N ILE A 290 -4.49 2.71 5.03
CA ILE A 290 -5.25 3.53 5.97
C ILE A 290 -6.49 2.80 6.53
N ASP A 291 -7.13 1.94 5.75
CA ASP A 291 -8.38 1.27 6.10
C ASP A 291 -8.20 -0.10 6.78
N ASN A 292 -6.96 -0.58 6.94
CA ASN A 292 -6.67 -1.84 7.64
C ASN A 292 -6.29 -1.57 9.09
N VAL A 293 -7.26 -1.29 9.93
CA VAL A 293 -7.11 -0.97 11.35
C VAL A 293 -8.11 -1.76 12.18
N VAL A 294 -7.81 -1.93 13.47
CA VAL A 294 -8.65 -2.63 14.43
C VAL A 294 -8.73 -1.86 15.75
N PRO A 295 -9.78 -2.03 16.54
CA PRO A 295 -9.87 -1.45 17.88
C PRO A 295 -8.81 -2.03 18.83
N ASP A 296 -8.57 -1.34 19.97
CA ASP A 296 -7.49 -1.67 20.91
C ASP A 296 -7.52 -3.11 21.41
N ARG A 297 -8.70 -3.70 21.59
CA ARG A 297 -8.86 -5.11 22.02
C ARG A 297 -8.21 -6.14 21.08
N LEU A 298 -8.01 -5.80 19.82
CA LEU A 298 -7.42 -6.69 18.80
C LEU A 298 -5.99 -6.27 18.39
N LYS A 299 -5.49 -5.11 18.84
CA LYS A 299 -4.19 -4.59 18.43
C LYS A 299 -3.00 -5.45 18.84
N ALA A 300 -3.11 -6.20 19.92
CA ALA A 300 -2.00 -6.99 20.46
C ALA A 300 -1.40 -7.94 19.39
N GLU A 301 -2.23 -8.63 18.61
CA GLU A 301 -1.75 -9.51 17.54
C GLU A 301 -1.13 -8.72 16.38
N THR A 302 -1.73 -7.61 15.98
CA THR A 302 -1.13 -6.72 14.96
C THR A 302 0.24 -6.24 15.38
N VAL A 303 0.38 -5.75 16.61
CA VAL A 303 1.64 -5.25 17.17
C VAL A 303 2.70 -6.36 17.22
N LYS A 304 2.34 -7.53 17.76
CA LYS A 304 3.21 -8.70 17.81
C LYS A 304 3.78 -9.02 16.42
N TRP A 305 2.92 -9.21 15.43
CA TRP A 305 3.37 -9.60 14.10
C TRP A 305 4.14 -8.51 13.37
N LYS A 306 3.83 -7.22 13.61
CA LYS A 306 4.65 -6.11 13.12
C LYS A 306 6.07 -6.15 13.68
N GLN A 307 6.22 -6.43 14.97
CA GLN A 307 7.53 -6.57 15.60
C GLN A 307 8.31 -7.79 15.06
N LEU A 308 7.61 -8.92 14.83
CA LEU A 308 8.23 -10.14 14.30
C LEU A 308 8.76 -9.95 12.88
N ILE A 309 7.97 -9.40 11.97
CA ILE A 309 8.42 -9.17 10.59
C ILE A 309 9.53 -8.11 10.52
N ALA A 310 9.52 -7.14 11.44
CA ALA A 310 10.60 -6.16 11.54
C ALA A 310 11.89 -6.77 12.07
N GLY A 311 11.81 -7.60 13.11
CA GLY A 311 12.97 -8.33 13.65
C GLY A 311 13.59 -9.28 12.63
N LEU A 312 12.76 -9.98 11.86
CA LEU A 312 13.23 -10.80 10.73
C LEU A 312 13.97 -9.94 9.69
N LEU A 313 13.38 -8.79 9.29
CA LEU A 313 14.05 -7.88 8.35
C LEU A 313 15.43 -7.47 8.85
N ILE A 314 15.54 -7.04 10.11
CA ILE A 314 16.82 -6.61 10.71
C ILE A 314 17.83 -7.75 10.70
N THR A 315 17.43 -8.95 11.10
CA THR A 315 18.29 -10.14 11.12
C THR A 315 18.85 -10.48 9.74
N LEU A 316 17.99 -10.50 8.73
CA LEU A 316 18.39 -10.76 7.34
C LEU A 316 19.28 -9.63 6.79
N GLN A 317 18.92 -8.37 7.05
CA GLN A 317 19.67 -7.21 6.59
C GLN A 317 21.08 -7.16 7.20
N GLN A 318 21.24 -7.46 8.48
CA GLN A 318 22.56 -7.53 9.13
C GLN A 318 23.44 -8.61 8.49
N ARG A 319 22.85 -9.76 8.13
CA ARG A 319 23.60 -10.83 7.45
C ARG A 319 24.00 -10.43 6.03
N VAL A 320 23.09 -9.83 5.27
CA VAL A 320 23.37 -9.27 3.93
C VAL A 320 24.47 -8.22 3.99
N PHE A 321 24.42 -7.30 4.95
CA PHE A 321 25.42 -6.25 5.11
C PHE A 321 26.79 -6.80 5.44
N ARG A 322 26.85 -7.83 6.30
CA ARG A 322 28.11 -8.55 6.59
C ARG A 322 28.70 -9.18 5.31
N TYR A 323 27.88 -9.82 4.49
CA TYR A 323 28.32 -10.38 3.22
C TYR A 323 28.82 -9.32 2.24
N LEU A 324 28.12 -8.20 2.10
CA LEU A 324 28.56 -7.10 1.24
C LEU A 324 29.91 -6.51 1.68
N HIS A 325 30.10 -6.31 2.99
CA HIS A 325 31.40 -5.89 3.53
C HIS A 325 32.50 -6.92 3.25
N LEU A 326 32.19 -8.20 3.35
CA LEU A 326 33.14 -9.26 3.04
C LEU A 326 33.52 -9.29 1.57
N LEU A 327 32.54 -9.17 0.67
CA LEU A 327 32.75 -9.09 -0.77
C LEU A 327 33.59 -7.85 -1.15
N ASP A 328 33.29 -6.68 -0.58
CA ASP A 328 34.06 -5.44 -0.80
C ASP A 328 35.51 -5.56 -0.31
N SER A 329 35.76 -6.35 0.71
CA SER A 329 37.13 -6.54 1.24
C SER A 329 38.04 -7.30 0.28
N GLY A 330 37.47 -8.08 -0.66
CA GLY A 330 38.20 -9.01 -1.51
C GLY A 330 38.88 -10.16 -0.77
N ARG A 331 38.55 -10.37 0.52
CA ARG A 331 39.16 -11.39 1.41
C ARG A 331 38.11 -12.42 1.82
N TYR A 332 37.70 -13.24 0.87
CA TYR A 332 36.71 -14.30 1.06
C TYR A 332 37.26 -15.62 0.49
N SER A 333 36.85 -16.71 1.09
CA SER A 333 37.12 -18.06 0.63
C SER A 333 36.01 -18.53 -0.31
N HIS A 334 36.28 -19.59 -1.07
CA HIS A 334 35.26 -20.28 -1.87
C HIS A 334 34.10 -20.78 -0.99
N ASP A 335 34.36 -21.31 0.19
CA ASP A 335 33.32 -21.79 1.11
C ASP A 335 32.38 -20.67 1.55
N GLU A 336 32.90 -19.46 1.79
CA GLU A 336 32.07 -18.29 2.11
C GLU A 336 31.19 -17.86 0.90
N ILE A 337 31.72 -17.94 -0.33
CA ILE A 337 30.90 -17.70 -1.54
C ILE A 337 29.77 -18.75 -1.62
N VAL A 338 30.07 -20.01 -1.39
CA VAL A 338 29.06 -21.10 -1.38
C VAL A 338 28.02 -20.88 -0.28
N GLU A 339 28.42 -20.42 0.90
CA GLU A 339 27.48 -20.04 1.97
C GLU A 339 26.55 -18.90 1.50
N MET A 340 27.08 -17.85 0.89
CA MET A 340 26.30 -16.72 0.35
C MET A 340 25.30 -17.18 -0.70
N VAL A 341 25.71 -18.07 -1.61
CA VAL A 341 24.82 -18.66 -2.62
C VAL A 341 23.68 -19.44 -1.98
N ARG A 342 24.01 -20.27 -0.95
CA ARG A 342 22.98 -21.03 -0.21
C ARG A 342 21.99 -20.10 0.50
N PHE A 343 22.49 -19.05 1.15
CA PHE A 343 21.64 -18.04 1.78
C PHE A 343 20.71 -17.34 0.77
N LEU A 344 21.26 -16.92 -0.37
CA LEU A 344 20.47 -16.27 -1.43
C LEU A 344 19.33 -17.19 -1.93
N ARG A 345 19.62 -18.47 -2.14
CA ARG A 345 18.65 -19.43 -2.67
C ARG A 345 17.61 -19.89 -1.65
N HIS A 346 18.04 -20.19 -0.43
CA HIS A 346 17.17 -20.85 0.57
C HIS A 346 16.47 -19.87 1.49
N GLU A 347 17.12 -18.77 1.87
CA GLU A 347 16.53 -17.81 2.80
C GLU A 347 15.93 -16.60 2.08
N LEU A 348 16.53 -16.18 0.94
CA LEU A 348 15.99 -15.07 0.14
C LEU A 348 15.20 -15.54 -1.09
N CYS A 349 15.06 -16.85 -1.30
CA CYS A 349 14.29 -17.46 -2.37
C CYS A 349 14.63 -16.88 -3.77
N THR A 350 15.91 -16.56 -3.98
CA THR A 350 16.41 -15.98 -5.25
C THR A 350 17.34 -16.96 -5.92
N ASP A 351 17.05 -17.34 -7.16
CA ASP A 351 17.89 -18.23 -7.96
C ASP A 351 18.45 -17.49 -9.18
N ILE A 352 19.74 -17.69 -9.43
CA ILE A 352 20.48 -17.08 -10.55
C ILE A 352 20.70 -18.15 -11.61
N PRO A 353 20.33 -17.94 -12.89
CA PRO A 353 20.56 -18.91 -13.93
C PRO A 353 22.05 -19.12 -14.20
N GLY A 354 22.45 -20.35 -14.49
CA GLY A 354 23.85 -20.69 -14.82
C GLY A 354 24.84 -20.62 -13.65
N LEU A 355 24.35 -20.57 -12.41
CA LEU A 355 25.15 -20.35 -11.20
C LEU A 355 26.24 -21.41 -11.00
N LYS A 356 26.03 -22.66 -11.49
CA LYS A 356 26.99 -23.75 -11.38
C LYS A 356 28.16 -23.66 -12.37
N GLU A 357 27.95 -22.91 -13.42
CA GLU A 357 28.93 -22.69 -14.50
C GLU A 357 29.74 -21.40 -14.30
N MET A 358 29.38 -20.57 -13.31
CA MET A 358 30.07 -19.32 -13.03
C MET A 358 31.37 -19.55 -12.25
N GLU A 359 32.40 -18.83 -12.64
CA GLU A 359 33.63 -18.72 -11.85
C GLU A 359 33.40 -17.81 -10.62
N ASP A 360 34.23 -17.96 -9.57
CA ASP A 360 34.10 -17.20 -8.31
C ASP A 360 34.01 -15.69 -8.53
N ALA A 361 34.75 -15.14 -9.48
CA ALA A 361 34.72 -13.71 -9.81
C ALA A 361 33.35 -13.26 -10.36
N GLU A 362 32.70 -14.06 -11.18
CA GLU A 362 31.37 -13.80 -11.72
C GLU A 362 30.30 -13.95 -10.63
N LEU A 363 30.44 -14.97 -9.77
CA LEU A 363 29.59 -15.20 -8.61
C LEU A 363 29.63 -14.00 -7.66
N VAL A 364 30.80 -13.46 -7.35
CA VAL A 364 30.98 -12.30 -6.48
C VAL A 364 30.23 -11.06 -7.01
N VAL A 365 30.35 -10.79 -8.31
CA VAL A 365 29.64 -9.66 -8.95
C VAL A 365 28.12 -9.89 -8.84
N SER A 366 27.65 -11.07 -9.19
CA SER A 366 26.23 -11.43 -9.15
C SER A 366 25.65 -11.39 -7.72
N LEU A 367 26.38 -11.90 -6.74
CA LEU A 367 25.98 -11.85 -5.34
C LEU A 367 25.92 -10.41 -4.81
N HIS A 368 26.92 -9.59 -5.14
CA HIS A 368 26.94 -8.17 -4.76
C HIS A 368 25.73 -7.43 -5.34
N GLU A 369 25.39 -7.63 -6.60
CA GLU A 369 24.21 -7.04 -7.23
C GLU A 369 22.89 -7.49 -6.60
N LYS A 370 22.79 -8.78 -6.24
CA LYS A 370 21.57 -9.33 -5.61
C LYS A 370 21.42 -8.92 -4.16
N PHE A 371 22.50 -8.75 -3.40
CA PHE A 371 22.47 -8.34 -2.00
C PHE A 371 22.33 -6.82 -1.81
N ASN A 372 22.90 -6.01 -2.69
CA ASN A 372 22.88 -4.54 -2.57
C ASN A 372 21.59 -3.93 -3.14
N ARG A 373 20.46 -4.30 -2.56
CA ARG A 373 19.11 -3.88 -2.96
C ARG A 373 18.28 -3.48 -1.73
N PRO A 374 17.26 -2.63 -1.91
CA PRO A 374 16.26 -2.45 -0.85
C PRO A 374 15.65 -3.81 -0.50
N MET A 375 15.33 -3.98 0.78
CA MET A 375 14.77 -5.24 1.30
C MET A 375 13.42 -5.00 1.93
N ARG A 376 12.49 -5.95 1.78
CA ARG A 376 11.22 -5.94 2.49
C ARG A 376 10.85 -7.32 3.02
N VAL A 377 10.19 -7.34 4.16
CA VAL A 377 9.46 -8.49 4.67
C VAL A 377 7.98 -8.17 4.60
N CYS A 378 7.20 -9.06 4.02
CA CYS A 378 5.76 -8.89 3.82
C CYS A 378 5.01 -9.96 4.61
N GLY A 379 4.10 -9.53 5.50
CA GLY A 379 3.10 -10.41 6.07
C GLY A 379 2.10 -10.83 4.99
N VAL A 380 1.86 -12.12 4.88
CA VAL A 380 0.83 -12.69 3.98
C VAL A 380 -0.15 -13.51 4.80
N VAL A 381 -1.43 -13.44 4.45
CA VAL A 381 -2.50 -14.18 5.14
C VAL A 381 -3.06 -15.27 4.25
N ARG A 382 -3.65 -16.31 4.86
CA ARG A 382 -4.43 -17.31 4.12
C ARG A 382 -5.54 -16.62 3.32
N ASN A 383 -5.63 -16.95 2.03
CA ASN A 383 -6.68 -16.42 1.17
C ASN A 383 -8.02 -17.07 1.51
N VAL A 384 -8.98 -16.24 1.88
CA VAL A 384 -10.37 -16.67 2.20
C VAL A 384 -11.37 -16.15 1.17
N GLY A 385 -10.90 -15.81 -0.03
CA GLY A 385 -11.74 -15.33 -1.13
C GLY A 385 -11.57 -13.83 -1.44
N GLU A 386 -10.60 -13.17 -0.83
CA GLU A 386 -10.30 -11.75 -1.14
C GLU A 386 -9.75 -11.61 -2.57
N PRO A 387 -10.29 -10.66 -3.36
CA PRO A 387 -9.73 -10.32 -4.65
C PRO A 387 -8.47 -9.48 -4.50
N GLY A 388 -7.45 -9.72 -5.33
CA GLY A 388 -6.26 -8.87 -5.37
C GLY A 388 -4.99 -9.61 -5.70
N GLY A 389 -3.86 -9.08 -5.20
CA GLY A 389 -2.54 -9.61 -5.41
C GLY A 389 -2.17 -10.71 -4.42
N GLY A 390 -1.27 -11.59 -4.85
CA GLY A 390 -0.74 -12.69 -4.05
C GLY A 390 0.77 -12.81 -4.17
N PRO A 391 1.37 -13.64 -3.31
CA PRO A 391 2.79 -13.93 -3.32
C PRO A 391 3.11 -15.00 -4.39
N PHE A 392 4.10 -14.72 -5.24
CA PHE A 392 4.55 -15.60 -6.32
C PHE A 392 6.07 -15.67 -6.38
N ILE A 393 6.59 -16.73 -6.99
CA ILE A 393 7.95 -16.81 -7.52
C ILE A 393 7.86 -16.45 -8.99
N ALA A 394 8.53 -15.37 -9.40
CA ALA A 394 8.48 -14.84 -10.75
C ALA A 394 9.89 -14.71 -11.35
N VAL A 395 9.94 -14.70 -12.67
CA VAL A 395 11.19 -14.51 -13.44
C VAL A 395 11.43 -13.01 -13.60
N ASN A 396 12.62 -12.56 -13.20
CA ASN A 396 13.11 -11.20 -13.36
C ASN A 396 13.63 -10.94 -14.78
N PRO A 397 13.81 -9.66 -15.19
CA PRO A 397 14.37 -9.32 -16.51
C PRO A 397 15.75 -9.93 -16.82
N ASP A 398 16.56 -10.17 -15.80
CA ASP A 398 17.89 -10.80 -15.92
C ASP A 398 17.83 -12.35 -15.97
N GLY A 399 16.65 -12.93 -15.97
CA GLY A 399 16.41 -14.37 -15.98
C GLY A 399 16.49 -15.05 -14.61
N SER A 400 16.89 -14.33 -13.55
CA SER A 400 16.81 -14.86 -12.19
C SER A 400 15.36 -15.00 -11.74
N THR A 401 15.12 -15.77 -10.68
CA THR A 401 13.80 -15.85 -10.04
C THR A 401 13.84 -15.28 -8.65
N SER A 402 12.74 -14.66 -8.22
CA SER A 402 12.59 -14.12 -6.86
C SER A 402 11.14 -14.07 -6.43
N LEU A 403 10.94 -13.83 -5.14
CA LEU A 403 9.62 -13.61 -4.56
C LEU A 403 9.09 -12.24 -4.96
N GLN A 404 7.84 -12.21 -5.46
CA GLN A 404 7.17 -10.99 -5.90
C GLN A 404 5.69 -11.01 -5.53
N ILE A 405 5.10 -9.82 -5.37
CA ILE A 405 3.66 -9.66 -5.23
C ILE A 405 3.10 -9.34 -6.62
N LEU A 406 2.17 -10.14 -7.10
CA LEU A 406 1.53 -9.96 -8.41
C LEU A 406 0.03 -9.75 -8.27
N GLU A 407 -0.49 -8.83 -9.05
CA GLU A 407 -1.93 -8.62 -9.25
C GLU A 407 -2.47 -9.57 -10.32
N SER A 408 -3.75 -9.92 -10.24
CA SER A 408 -4.40 -10.81 -11.21
C SER A 408 -4.36 -10.28 -12.65
N SER A 409 -4.26 -8.96 -12.83
CA SER A 409 -4.13 -8.29 -14.13
C SER A 409 -2.76 -8.47 -14.80
N GLN A 410 -1.74 -8.85 -14.02
CA GLN A 410 -0.36 -9.06 -14.49
C GLN A 410 -0.11 -10.49 -14.99
N ILE A 411 -1.10 -11.36 -14.83
CA ILE A 411 -1.00 -12.79 -15.16
C ILE A 411 -1.75 -13.07 -16.47
N ASP A 412 -1.10 -13.77 -17.38
CA ASP A 412 -1.71 -14.18 -18.66
C ASP A 412 -2.82 -15.22 -18.45
N LYS A 413 -4.07 -14.76 -18.49
CA LYS A 413 -5.25 -15.61 -18.35
C LYS A 413 -5.51 -16.50 -19.56
N SER A 414 -4.80 -16.30 -20.68
CA SER A 414 -4.86 -17.19 -21.84
C SER A 414 -3.95 -18.43 -21.68
N ASN A 415 -3.02 -18.40 -20.73
CA ASN A 415 -2.16 -19.53 -20.38
C ASN A 415 -2.78 -20.37 -19.25
N PRO A 416 -3.25 -21.61 -19.55
CA PRO A 416 -3.91 -22.46 -18.55
C PRO A 416 -3.02 -22.82 -17.34
N GLU A 417 -1.70 -22.93 -17.54
CA GLU A 417 -0.75 -23.22 -16.46
C GLU A 417 -0.67 -22.04 -15.48
N TYR A 418 -0.64 -20.80 -15.98
CA TYR A 418 -0.61 -19.61 -15.14
C TYR A 418 -1.93 -19.41 -14.40
N VAL A 419 -3.07 -19.68 -15.05
CA VAL A 419 -4.39 -19.68 -14.40
C VAL A 419 -4.45 -20.71 -13.28
N LYS A 420 -3.91 -21.92 -13.52
CA LYS A 420 -3.82 -22.96 -12.50
C LYS A 420 -2.97 -22.49 -11.32
N MET A 421 -1.74 -22.01 -11.55
CA MET A 421 -0.85 -21.50 -10.49
C MET A 421 -1.52 -20.37 -9.68
N PHE A 422 -2.24 -19.47 -10.34
CA PHE A 422 -2.96 -18.39 -9.67
C PHE A 422 -4.08 -18.91 -8.77
N ASN A 423 -4.87 -19.87 -9.27
CA ASN A 423 -5.99 -20.43 -8.51
C ASN A 423 -5.54 -21.36 -7.36
N GLU A 424 -4.35 -21.96 -7.48
CA GLU A 424 -3.72 -22.76 -6.40
C GLU A 424 -3.03 -21.89 -5.35
N GLY A 425 -2.95 -20.58 -5.54
CA GLY A 425 -2.38 -19.63 -4.59
C GLY A 425 -3.13 -19.68 -3.25
N THR A 426 -2.40 -20.02 -2.19
CA THR A 426 -2.97 -20.23 -0.84
C THR A 426 -2.98 -18.98 0.01
N HIS A 427 -2.30 -17.93 -0.41
CA HIS A 427 -2.10 -16.70 0.36
C HIS A 427 -2.43 -15.44 -0.43
N PHE A 428 -2.77 -14.40 0.32
CA PHE A 428 -3.04 -13.05 -0.15
C PHE A 428 -2.08 -12.06 0.55
N ASN A 429 -1.72 -10.96 -0.13
CA ASN A 429 -0.94 -9.90 0.48
C ASN A 429 -1.84 -8.78 0.99
N PRO A 430 -2.00 -8.61 2.33
CA PRO A 430 -2.85 -7.57 2.92
C PRO A 430 -2.20 -6.18 2.94
N VAL A 431 -1.08 -5.97 2.25
CA VAL A 431 -0.26 -4.74 2.37
C VAL A 431 0.18 -4.50 3.81
N ASP A 432 0.91 -5.47 4.33
CA ASP A 432 1.53 -5.44 5.65
C ASP A 432 3.05 -5.65 5.46
N LEU A 433 3.77 -4.54 5.27
CA LEU A 433 5.17 -4.57 4.89
C LEU A 433 6.05 -3.85 5.90
N VAL A 434 7.27 -4.34 6.05
CA VAL A 434 8.37 -3.62 6.67
C VAL A 434 9.54 -3.58 5.68
N CYS A 435 10.14 -2.40 5.50
CA CYS A 435 11.12 -2.12 4.45
C CYS A 435 12.41 -1.53 5.03
N GLY A 436 13.56 -2.05 4.60
CA GLY A 436 14.87 -1.43 4.80
C GLY A 436 15.28 -0.67 3.55
N ILE A 437 15.41 0.65 3.66
CA ILE A 437 15.63 1.56 2.52
C ILE A 437 17.01 2.21 2.48
N ARG A 438 17.95 1.68 3.27
CA ARG A 438 19.37 2.06 3.24
C ARG A 438 20.25 0.86 2.94
N ASN A 439 21.37 1.13 2.25
CA ASN A 439 22.38 0.14 1.97
C ASN A 439 23.31 -0.10 3.19
N TYR A 440 24.22 -1.04 3.06
CA TYR A 440 25.20 -1.43 4.11
C TYR A 440 26.21 -0.32 4.47
N ARG A 441 26.30 0.76 3.68
CA ARG A 441 27.10 1.96 3.95
C ARG A 441 26.28 3.06 4.64
N GLY A 442 24.98 2.81 4.92
CA GLY A 442 24.06 3.77 5.52
C GLY A 442 23.49 4.80 4.53
N GLU A 443 23.75 4.65 3.23
CA GLU A 443 23.24 5.54 2.19
C GLU A 443 21.82 5.14 1.80
N LYS A 444 20.99 6.13 1.46
CA LYS A 444 19.63 5.86 0.95
C LYS A 444 19.68 5.23 -0.43
N PHE A 445 18.88 4.22 -0.65
CA PHE A 445 18.61 3.76 -2.01
C PHE A 445 17.78 4.78 -2.80
N ASP A 446 18.08 4.95 -4.07
CA ASP A 446 17.22 5.64 -5.03
C ASP A 446 16.11 4.67 -5.47
N LEU A 447 15.03 4.60 -4.69
CA LEU A 447 14.00 3.57 -4.85
C LEU A 447 13.38 3.51 -6.26
N PRO A 448 13.17 4.63 -6.98
CA PRO A 448 12.72 4.60 -8.38
C PRO A 448 13.57 3.75 -9.33
N LYS A 449 14.85 3.51 -9.04
CA LYS A 449 15.71 2.64 -9.87
C LYS A 449 15.37 1.15 -9.77
N TYR A 450 14.62 0.75 -8.76
CA TYR A 450 14.23 -0.64 -8.49
C TYR A 450 12.80 -0.96 -8.94
N VAL A 451 12.20 -0.07 -9.72
CA VAL A 451 10.86 -0.24 -10.32
C VAL A 451 11.00 -1.02 -11.63
N ASP A 452 10.17 -2.03 -11.83
CA ASP A 452 9.99 -2.62 -13.16
C ASP A 452 8.95 -1.84 -13.97
N PRO A 453 9.36 -1.02 -14.95
CA PRO A 453 8.46 -0.18 -15.72
C PRO A 453 7.53 -0.97 -16.66
N GLN A 454 7.74 -2.28 -16.82
CA GLN A 454 6.92 -3.15 -17.67
C GLN A 454 5.69 -3.72 -16.92
N THR A 455 5.51 -3.39 -15.65
CA THR A 455 4.43 -3.92 -14.81
C THR A 455 3.31 -2.90 -14.54
N GLY A 456 3.27 -1.82 -15.30
CA GLY A 456 2.11 -0.91 -15.32
C GLY A 456 0.88 -1.57 -15.97
N PHE A 457 -0.24 -0.90 -15.94
CA PHE A 457 -1.44 -1.36 -16.64
C PHE A 457 -2.27 -0.20 -17.22
N ILE A 458 -3.11 -0.54 -18.20
CA ILE A 458 -4.00 0.41 -18.88
C ILE A 458 -5.41 0.18 -18.38
N SER A 459 -6.05 1.25 -17.88
CA SER A 459 -7.43 1.23 -17.40
C SER A 459 -8.31 2.11 -18.30
N HIS A 460 -9.58 1.72 -18.46
CA HIS A 460 -10.59 2.50 -19.16
C HIS A 460 -11.28 3.43 -18.16
N LYS A 461 -11.41 4.69 -18.52
CA LYS A 461 -12.01 5.75 -17.70
C LYS A 461 -12.89 6.65 -18.59
N SER A 462 -13.53 7.62 -17.98
CA SER A 462 -14.24 8.68 -18.71
C SER A 462 -13.95 10.05 -18.09
N LYS A 463 -14.08 11.09 -18.89
CA LYS A 463 -14.07 12.50 -18.47
C LYS A 463 -15.10 13.27 -19.28
N ASN A 464 -16.06 13.91 -18.60
CA ASN A 464 -17.13 14.68 -19.23
C ASN A 464 -17.87 13.89 -20.33
N GLY A 465 -18.19 12.61 -20.06
CA GLY A 465 -18.85 11.72 -21.00
C GLY A 465 -17.99 11.17 -22.15
N ARG A 466 -16.72 11.57 -22.26
CA ARG A 466 -15.77 11.05 -23.26
C ARG A 466 -14.95 9.90 -22.67
N GLU A 467 -14.93 8.76 -23.35
CA GLU A 467 -14.08 7.63 -22.99
C GLU A 467 -12.60 7.94 -23.23
N LEU A 468 -11.76 7.43 -22.37
CA LEU A 468 -10.31 7.53 -22.45
C LEU A 468 -9.62 6.30 -21.85
N LYS A 469 -8.36 6.12 -22.22
CA LYS A 469 -7.45 5.19 -21.55
C LYS A 469 -6.51 5.97 -20.65
N ALA A 470 -6.31 5.46 -19.43
CA ALA A 470 -5.34 5.95 -18.45
C ALA A 470 -4.30 4.88 -18.20
N LEU A 471 -3.05 5.28 -18.03
CA LEU A 471 -1.96 4.42 -17.65
C LEU A 471 -1.75 4.53 -16.14
N GLU A 472 -1.72 3.40 -15.47
CA GLU A 472 -1.35 3.32 -14.06
C GLU A 472 0.08 2.78 -13.94
N LEU A 473 0.89 3.46 -13.12
CA LEU A 473 2.26 3.06 -12.87
C LEU A 473 2.31 1.70 -12.15
N PRO A 474 3.45 0.98 -12.21
CA PRO A 474 3.64 -0.23 -11.41
C PRO A 474 3.26 -0.01 -9.95
N GLY A 475 2.35 -0.84 -9.43
CA GLY A 475 1.81 -0.67 -8.07
C GLY A 475 2.88 -0.63 -7.00
N LEU A 476 2.68 0.16 -5.92
CA LEU A 476 3.72 0.45 -4.92
C LEU A 476 4.36 -0.81 -4.32
N TRP A 477 3.56 -1.80 -3.95
CA TRP A 477 4.02 -3.07 -3.39
C TRP A 477 4.15 -4.21 -4.41
N ASN A 478 3.86 -3.95 -5.69
CA ASN A 478 4.00 -4.88 -6.79
C ASN A 478 5.25 -4.52 -7.62
N GLY A 479 5.05 -4.07 -8.85
CA GLY A 479 6.13 -3.75 -9.77
C GLY A 479 7.03 -2.58 -9.35
N ALA A 480 6.57 -1.66 -8.49
CA ALA A 480 7.44 -0.61 -7.95
C ALA A 480 8.50 -1.14 -6.95
N MET A 481 8.30 -2.33 -6.42
CA MET A 481 9.25 -3.03 -5.55
C MET A 481 9.69 -4.39 -6.13
N SER A 482 9.59 -4.60 -7.46
CA SER A 482 9.91 -5.88 -8.08
C SER A 482 11.40 -6.24 -7.97
N ASP A 483 12.29 -5.26 -8.05
CA ASP A 483 13.74 -5.46 -7.94
C ASP A 483 14.27 -5.32 -6.50
N TRP A 484 13.39 -5.51 -5.51
CA TRP A 484 13.73 -5.57 -4.10
C TRP A 484 13.96 -7.00 -3.66
N THR A 485 14.80 -7.20 -2.66
CA THR A 485 14.83 -8.46 -1.93
C THR A 485 13.55 -8.59 -1.10
N THR A 486 12.70 -9.55 -1.46
CA THR A 486 11.39 -9.78 -0.82
C THR A 486 11.40 -11.08 -0.04
N VAL A 487 10.88 -11.07 1.18
CA VAL A 487 10.64 -12.26 2.01
C VAL A 487 9.18 -12.25 2.46
N PHE A 488 8.51 -13.41 2.38
CA PHE A 488 7.13 -13.58 2.84
C PHE A 488 7.08 -14.33 4.16
N VAL A 489 6.20 -13.88 5.05
CA VAL A 489 5.90 -14.53 6.33
C VAL A 489 4.40 -14.72 6.46
N GLU A 490 3.96 -15.95 6.75
CA GLU A 490 2.55 -16.20 7.08
C GLU A 490 2.21 -15.51 8.41
N VAL A 491 1.22 -14.63 8.39
CA VAL A 491 0.69 -13.94 9.56
C VAL A 491 -0.78 -14.31 9.79
N PRO A 492 -1.30 -14.26 11.02
CA PRO A 492 -2.69 -14.61 11.29
C PRO A 492 -3.68 -13.71 10.54
N LEU A 493 -4.77 -14.29 10.07
CA LEU A 493 -5.82 -13.57 9.34
C LEU A 493 -6.39 -12.38 10.15
N ILE A 494 -6.38 -12.46 11.48
CA ILE A 494 -6.83 -11.38 12.38
C ILE A 494 -6.03 -10.07 12.20
N THR A 495 -4.85 -10.10 11.57
CA THR A 495 -4.08 -8.88 11.24
C THR A 495 -4.60 -8.14 10.00
N PHE A 496 -5.60 -8.72 9.30
CA PHE A 496 -6.15 -8.19 8.06
C PHE A 496 -7.65 -7.93 8.16
N ASN A 497 -8.03 -6.69 8.42
CA ASN A 497 -9.41 -6.26 8.62
C ASN A 497 -9.68 -4.95 7.84
N PRO A 498 -9.66 -4.98 6.50
CA PRO A 498 -9.88 -3.77 5.71
C PRO A 498 -11.37 -3.39 5.69
N VAL A 499 -11.62 -2.09 5.71
CA VAL A 499 -12.95 -1.52 5.52
C VAL A 499 -13.11 -1.11 4.06
N LYS A 500 -13.79 -1.91 3.26
CA LYS A 500 -14.06 -1.65 1.84
C LYS A 500 -15.40 -0.97 1.62
N THR A 501 -16.42 -1.40 2.38
CA THR A 501 -17.76 -0.81 2.42
C THR A 501 -18.08 -0.35 3.84
N VAL A 502 -19.06 0.52 4.00
CA VAL A 502 -19.46 1.01 5.35
C VAL A 502 -19.94 -0.14 6.24
N ASN A 503 -20.60 -1.15 5.68
CA ASN A 503 -21.09 -2.30 6.44
C ASN A 503 -19.95 -3.20 6.96
N ASP A 504 -18.72 -3.07 6.46
CA ASP A 504 -17.58 -3.79 7.03
C ASP A 504 -17.31 -3.35 8.48
N LEU A 505 -17.69 -2.11 8.85
CA LEU A 505 -17.61 -1.61 10.22
C LEU A 505 -18.56 -2.31 11.20
N LEU A 506 -19.55 -3.06 10.70
CA LEU A 506 -20.45 -3.87 11.53
C LEU A 506 -19.90 -5.26 11.85
N ARG A 507 -18.75 -5.62 11.28
CA ARG A 507 -18.09 -6.90 11.61
C ARG A 507 -17.54 -6.85 13.04
N ASP A 508 -17.56 -7.99 13.73
CA ASP A 508 -17.03 -8.12 15.10
C ASP A 508 -15.61 -7.53 15.27
N GLN A 509 -14.79 -7.58 14.21
CA GLN A 509 -13.43 -7.06 14.25
C GLN A 509 -13.36 -5.53 14.37
N HIS A 510 -14.45 -4.82 14.12
CA HIS A 510 -14.53 -3.36 14.18
C HIS A 510 -15.45 -2.84 15.31
N GLN A 511 -16.08 -3.77 16.08
CA GLN A 511 -16.96 -3.43 17.19
C GLN A 511 -16.25 -3.42 18.54
#